data_eaa20dd6c5b11596dbb99fca5e7ac155
#
_entry.id   eaa20dd6c5b11596dbb99fca5e7ac155
#
_cell.length_a   1.000
_cell.length_b   1.000
_cell.length_c   1.000
_cell.angle_alpha   90.00
_cell.angle_beta   90.00
_cell.angle_gamma   90.00
#
_symmetry.space_group_name_H-M   'P 1'
#
loop_
_entity.id
_entity.type
_entity.pdbx_description
1 polymer ?
#
loop_
_entity_poly.entity_id
_entity_poly.type
_entity_poly.pdbx_seq_one_letter_code
_entity_poly.pdbx_strand_id
1 'polypeptide(L)'
;MKRRLLTSLVLTSVFLLTVSLGITTEANAAGRSEPAEEMTFGMVIKYPGTPYIEAFIHAAQEKADELGIRLIVRDGEGDAHTIMNHMDTFMVQGISGFIMAGAVDQRAIVPGVLRLNDAGIPITAIDTSPEGGRVDYFISADVTTQSAKAAEAFIQGLRDRHNGEVPEGVVIEITGDVRDMFTRAATEGFMSVVGQYPQLRVVQGDGQWNNIDSHERATDLLTRHGDDVVGVYVQTPDIMGPGVVEAIIGAGKDPADFGITGTWMGPEGVELIERNHVLGIVAMPAYVPAQMAVDLLYRINKGEPVPQLGDVLDDEGALWAPARVLESPWADEGLYIELQAPVVPVEVPVDDPRLWENRLQHLW
;
A
#
# COMPACT_ATOMS: atom_id res chain seq x y z
N MET A 1 -69.57 -25.67 -55.19
CA MET A 1 -70.94 -25.36 -54.96
C MET A 1 -71.10 -24.05 -54.18
N LYS A 2 -71.64 -23.05 -54.82
CA LYS A 2 -72.63 -22.01 -54.34
C LYS A 2 -72.16 -21.26 -53.03
N ARG A 3 -72.20 -19.96 -52.87
CA ARG A 3 -72.77 -18.73 -53.58
C ARG A 3 -72.37 -17.59 -52.64
N ARG A 4 -71.69 -16.54 -53.09
CA ARG A 4 -72.17 -15.17 -53.27
C ARG A 4 -73.14 -14.65 -52.19
N LEU A 5 -72.81 -13.52 -51.54
CA LEU A 5 -73.57 -12.29 -51.76
C LEU A 5 -72.86 -11.07 -51.14
N LEU A 6 -72.74 -10.08 -51.98
CA LEU A 6 -72.43 -8.67 -51.67
C LEU A 6 -73.60 -8.06 -50.86
N THR A 7 -73.34 -7.09 -50.07
CA THR A 7 -74.12 -5.87 -50.00
C THR A 7 -73.33 -4.67 -49.55
N SER A 8 -73.34 -3.71 -50.39
CA SER A 8 -72.92 -2.31 -50.30
C SER A 8 -73.99 -1.52 -49.55
N LEU A 9 -73.63 -0.46 -48.83
CA LEU A 9 -74.29 0.86 -48.80
C LEU A 9 -73.67 1.78 -47.77
N VAL A 10 -73.10 2.85 -48.26
CA VAL A 10 -73.56 4.27 -48.36
C VAL A 10 -73.08 5.16 -47.20
N LEU A 11 -72.26 6.13 -47.63
CA LEU A 11 -71.87 7.42 -47.05
C LEU A 11 -72.95 8.08 -46.17
N THR A 12 -72.45 8.68 -45.07
CA THR A 12 -72.94 10.02 -44.70
C THR A 12 -71.80 10.78 -44.00
N SER A 13 -71.36 11.84 -44.65
CA SER A 13 -70.39 12.82 -44.12
C SER A 13 -71.14 13.78 -43.17
N VAL A 14 -70.64 13.89 -41.95
CA VAL A 14 -71.00 15.00 -41.06
C VAL A 14 -69.73 15.75 -40.73
N PHE A 15 -69.62 16.94 -41.28
CA PHE A 15 -68.61 17.92 -40.99
C PHE A 15 -68.92 18.59 -39.65
N LEU A 16 -68.23 18.28 -38.57
CA LEU A 16 -68.29 19.06 -37.33
C LEU A 16 -66.99 19.86 -37.20
N LEU A 17 -67.12 21.14 -37.39
CA LEU A 17 -66.14 22.14 -37.17
C LEU A 17 -66.02 22.32 -35.64
N THR A 18 -64.96 21.80 -35.01
CA THR A 18 -64.60 22.14 -33.65
C THR A 18 -63.42 23.06 -33.68
N VAL A 19 -63.66 24.31 -33.28
CA VAL A 19 -62.59 25.29 -32.94
C VAL A 19 -61.92 24.80 -31.71
N SER A 20 -60.68 24.28 -31.83
CA SER A 20 -59.80 24.01 -30.69
C SER A 20 -59.00 25.26 -30.38
N LEU A 21 -59.30 25.90 -29.23
CA LEU A 21 -58.46 26.85 -28.60
C LEU A 21 -57.08 26.16 -28.32
N GLY A 22 -56.03 26.67 -28.95
CA GLY A 22 -54.70 26.26 -28.69
C GLY A 22 -54.26 26.72 -27.29
N ILE A 23 -54.23 25.81 -26.32
CA ILE A 23 -53.45 25.98 -25.09
C ILE A 23 -52.11 25.35 -25.40
N THR A 24 -51.13 26.17 -25.74
CA THR A 24 -49.70 25.77 -25.75
C THR A 24 -49.25 25.61 -24.30
N THR A 25 -49.35 24.41 -23.77
CA THR A 25 -48.53 24.05 -22.60
C THR A 25 -47.12 23.93 -23.10
N GLU A 26 -46.31 24.96 -22.82
CA GLU A 26 -44.86 24.79 -22.78
C GLU A 26 -44.55 23.67 -21.76
N ALA A 27 -44.34 22.48 -22.25
CA ALA A 27 -43.71 21.42 -21.49
C ALA A 27 -42.27 21.89 -21.23
N ASN A 28 -42.07 22.45 -20.04
CA ASN A 28 -40.77 22.65 -19.48
C ASN A 28 -40.11 21.25 -19.39
N ALA A 29 -39.41 20.88 -20.45
CA ALA A 29 -38.45 19.78 -20.40
C ALA A 29 -37.27 20.26 -19.50
N ALA A 30 -37.54 20.34 -18.18
CA ALA A 30 -36.49 20.31 -17.22
C ALA A 30 -35.77 18.99 -17.48
N GLY A 31 -34.63 19.08 -18.16
CA GLY A 31 -33.73 17.96 -18.34
C GLY A 31 -33.48 17.37 -16.97
N ARG A 32 -34.05 16.20 -16.70
CA ARG A 32 -33.50 15.32 -15.70
C ARG A 32 -32.10 14.95 -16.25
N SER A 33 -31.09 15.66 -15.79
CA SER A 33 -29.75 15.12 -15.82
C SER A 33 -29.87 13.76 -15.14
N GLU A 34 -29.62 12.69 -15.88
CA GLU A 34 -29.37 11.39 -15.24
C GLU A 34 -28.35 11.66 -14.14
N PRO A 35 -28.54 11.11 -12.94
CA PRO A 35 -27.50 11.22 -11.90
C PRO A 35 -26.20 10.78 -12.56
N ALA A 36 -25.17 11.61 -12.52
CA ALA A 36 -23.85 11.21 -12.98
C ALA A 36 -23.56 9.86 -12.28
N GLU A 37 -23.26 8.83 -13.06
CA GLU A 37 -22.98 7.51 -12.54
C GLU A 37 -21.85 7.67 -11.51
N GLU A 38 -22.14 7.32 -10.25
CA GLU A 38 -21.23 7.52 -9.14
C GLU A 38 -19.97 6.68 -9.38
N MET A 39 -18.83 7.35 -9.56
CA MET A 39 -17.57 6.67 -9.79
C MET A 39 -17.24 5.80 -8.59
N THR A 40 -17.03 4.51 -8.82
CA THR A 40 -16.78 3.53 -7.75
C THR A 40 -15.42 2.89 -7.93
N PHE A 41 -14.58 2.90 -6.88
CA PHE A 41 -13.31 2.17 -6.86
C PHE A 41 -13.38 0.98 -5.89
N GLY A 42 -12.73 -0.12 -6.28
CA GLY A 42 -12.50 -1.26 -5.42
C GLY A 42 -11.08 -1.22 -4.84
N MET A 43 -10.94 -1.48 -3.56
CA MET A 43 -9.66 -1.62 -2.88
C MET A 43 -9.59 -2.96 -2.18
N VAL A 44 -8.51 -3.72 -2.38
CA VAL A 44 -8.21 -4.91 -1.58
C VAL A 44 -6.97 -4.65 -0.77
N ILE A 45 -7.10 -4.85 0.55
CA ILE A 45 -5.98 -4.80 1.50
C ILE A 45 -5.42 -6.20 1.74
N LYS A 46 -4.15 -6.30 2.14
CA LYS A 46 -3.49 -7.58 2.44
C LYS A 46 -4.20 -8.33 3.57
N TYR A 47 -4.39 -7.69 4.70
CA TYR A 47 -5.13 -8.10 5.90
C TYR A 47 -5.34 -6.86 6.80
N PRO A 48 -6.40 -6.82 7.63
CA PRO A 48 -6.67 -5.69 8.52
C PRO A 48 -5.85 -5.79 9.83
N GLY A 49 -5.94 -4.74 10.64
CA GLY A 49 -5.53 -4.77 12.05
C GLY A 49 -4.09 -4.35 12.32
N THR A 50 -3.37 -3.83 11.31
CA THR A 50 -2.11 -3.14 11.57
C THR A 50 -2.30 -1.64 11.36
N PRO A 51 -1.69 -0.76 12.18
CA PRO A 51 -1.79 0.69 12.02
C PRO A 51 -1.43 1.15 10.61
N TYR A 52 -0.44 0.53 9.99
CA TYR A 52 0.00 0.82 8.63
C TYR A 52 -1.10 0.59 7.58
N ILE A 53 -1.80 -0.54 7.65
CA ILE A 53 -2.92 -0.85 6.74
C ILE A 53 -4.12 0.05 7.02
N GLU A 54 -4.42 0.32 8.29
CA GLU A 54 -5.50 1.24 8.66
C GLU A 54 -5.22 2.67 8.17
N ALA A 55 -3.95 3.10 8.16
CA ALA A 55 -3.55 4.37 7.56
C ALA A 55 -3.83 4.43 6.05
N PHE A 56 -3.60 3.35 5.30
CA PHE A 56 -3.98 3.26 3.89
C PHE A 56 -5.48 3.42 3.69
N ILE A 57 -6.28 2.67 4.45
CA ILE A 57 -7.74 2.71 4.35
C ILE A 57 -8.25 4.12 4.63
N HIS A 58 -7.78 4.72 5.72
CA HIS A 58 -8.18 6.07 6.13
C HIS A 58 -7.83 7.10 5.05
N ALA A 59 -6.59 7.10 4.57
CA ALA A 59 -6.12 8.06 3.57
C ALA A 59 -6.83 7.89 2.21
N ALA A 60 -7.08 6.65 1.78
CA ALA A 60 -7.82 6.37 0.57
C ALA A 60 -9.28 6.82 0.68
N GLN A 61 -9.94 6.57 1.84
CA GLN A 61 -11.31 7.00 2.08
C GLN A 61 -11.43 8.51 2.12
N GLU A 62 -10.53 9.20 2.81
CA GLU A 62 -10.50 10.67 2.86
C GLU A 62 -10.40 11.28 1.46
N LYS A 63 -9.50 10.76 0.61
CA LYS A 63 -9.37 11.24 -0.77
C LYS A 63 -10.57 10.88 -1.64
N ALA A 64 -11.16 9.71 -1.45
CA ALA A 64 -12.38 9.31 -2.15
C ALA A 64 -13.57 10.22 -1.78
N ASP A 65 -13.74 10.56 -0.50
CA ASP A 65 -14.78 11.47 -0.02
C ASP A 65 -14.58 12.89 -0.58
N GLU A 66 -13.34 13.39 -0.62
CA GLU A 66 -12.98 14.67 -1.22
C GLU A 66 -13.38 14.75 -2.70
N LEU A 67 -13.18 13.65 -3.45
CA LEU A 67 -13.46 13.59 -4.89
C LEU A 67 -14.87 13.12 -5.23
N GLY A 68 -15.71 12.79 -4.23
CA GLY A 68 -17.05 12.26 -4.42
C GLY A 68 -17.07 10.87 -5.06
N ILE A 69 -16.10 10.01 -4.70
CA ILE A 69 -15.94 8.64 -5.17
C ILE A 69 -16.46 7.69 -4.11
N ARG A 70 -17.17 6.65 -4.55
CA ARG A 70 -17.50 5.52 -3.69
C ARG A 70 -16.32 4.56 -3.62
N LEU A 71 -15.67 4.44 -2.47
CA LEU A 71 -14.61 3.45 -2.22
C LEU A 71 -15.19 2.20 -1.54
N ILE A 72 -14.90 1.02 -2.09
CA ILE A 72 -15.30 -0.27 -1.50
C ILE A 72 -14.03 -1.02 -1.11
N VAL A 73 -13.79 -1.15 0.19
CA VAL A 73 -12.62 -1.88 0.72
C VAL A 73 -12.99 -3.32 1.03
N ARG A 74 -12.10 -4.26 0.71
CA ARG A 74 -12.23 -5.70 1.03
C ARG A 74 -10.94 -6.22 1.64
N ASP A 75 -11.10 -7.12 2.60
CA ASP A 75 -10.02 -7.85 3.23
C ASP A 75 -9.58 -9.02 2.33
N GLY A 76 -8.29 -9.06 2.01
CA GLY A 76 -7.66 -10.13 1.23
C GLY A 76 -7.30 -11.36 2.07
N GLU A 77 -7.44 -11.28 3.41
CA GLU A 77 -7.19 -12.38 4.36
C GLU A 77 -5.77 -13.00 4.23
N GLY A 78 -4.81 -12.26 3.66
CA GLY A 78 -3.48 -12.78 3.32
C GLY A 78 -3.49 -13.90 2.28
N ASP A 79 -4.59 -14.10 1.57
CA ASP A 79 -4.81 -15.21 0.65
C ASP A 79 -5.05 -14.76 -0.79
N ALA A 80 -4.24 -15.28 -1.72
CA ALA A 80 -4.30 -14.89 -3.13
C ALA A 80 -5.64 -15.26 -3.79
N HIS A 81 -6.29 -16.35 -3.39
CA HIS A 81 -7.60 -16.75 -3.91
C HIS A 81 -8.69 -15.78 -3.48
N THR A 82 -8.69 -15.39 -2.20
CA THR A 82 -9.62 -14.39 -1.65
C THR A 82 -9.46 -13.06 -2.38
N ILE A 83 -8.22 -12.61 -2.59
CA ILE A 83 -7.93 -11.38 -3.36
C ILE A 83 -8.50 -11.47 -4.77
N MET A 84 -8.24 -12.57 -5.50
CA MET A 84 -8.74 -12.74 -6.87
C MET A 84 -10.27 -12.83 -6.94
N ASN A 85 -10.92 -13.45 -5.96
CA ASN A 85 -12.39 -13.49 -5.87
C ASN A 85 -12.98 -12.09 -5.66
N HIS A 86 -12.30 -11.23 -4.90
CA HIS A 86 -12.69 -9.83 -4.76
C HIS A 86 -12.52 -9.05 -6.06
N MET A 87 -11.42 -9.27 -6.80
CA MET A 87 -11.24 -8.66 -8.14
C MET A 87 -12.39 -9.05 -9.08
N ASP A 88 -12.76 -10.34 -9.13
CA ASP A 88 -13.88 -10.82 -9.96
C ASP A 88 -15.22 -10.20 -9.51
N THR A 89 -15.45 -10.09 -8.21
CA THR A 89 -16.63 -9.45 -7.65
C THR A 89 -16.72 -7.97 -8.04
N PHE A 90 -15.61 -7.25 -7.95
CA PHE A 90 -15.52 -5.85 -8.34
C PHE A 90 -15.79 -5.63 -9.84
N MET A 91 -15.26 -6.49 -10.71
CA MET A 91 -15.58 -6.45 -12.15
C MET A 91 -17.08 -6.59 -12.40
N VAL A 92 -17.75 -7.53 -11.72
CA VAL A 92 -19.22 -7.71 -11.82
C VAL A 92 -19.98 -6.49 -11.29
N GLN A 93 -19.45 -5.81 -10.27
CA GLN A 93 -20.02 -4.58 -9.72
C GLN A 93 -19.80 -3.34 -10.61
N GLY A 94 -18.97 -3.45 -11.65
CA GLY A 94 -18.72 -2.36 -12.59
C GLY A 94 -17.87 -1.23 -12.00
N ILE A 95 -16.83 -1.57 -11.22
CA ILE A 95 -15.92 -0.55 -10.70
C ILE A 95 -15.19 0.19 -11.84
N SER A 96 -14.87 1.45 -11.60
CA SER A 96 -14.14 2.32 -12.54
C SER A 96 -12.62 2.27 -12.32
N GLY A 97 -12.15 1.69 -11.22
CA GLY A 97 -10.73 1.60 -10.88
C GLY A 97 -10.49 0.62 -9.74
N PHE A 98 -9.28 0.08 -9.67
CA PHE A 98 -8.88 -0.90 -8.67
C PHE A 98 -7.60 -0.49 -7.96
N ILE A 99 -7.59 -0.58 -6.63
CA ILE A 99 -6.44 -0.32 -5.77
C ILE A 99 -6.00 -1.62 -5.12
N MET A 100 -4.77 -2.05 -5.41
CA MET A 100 -4.11 -3.13 -4.69
C MET A 100 -3.32 -2.54 -3.53
N ALA A 101 -3.76 -2.77 -2.31
CA ALA A 101 -3.05 -2.34 -1.11
C ALA A 101 -2.34 -3.53 -0.44
N GLY A 102 -1.36 -4.06 -1.14
CA GLY A 102 -0.53 -5.19 -0.74
C GLY A 102 -1.14 -6.57 -1.02
N ALA A 103 -0.26 -7.54 -1.16
CA ALA A 103 -0.56 -8.96 -1.21
C ALA A 103 0.63 -9.71 -0.59
N VAL A 104 0.42 -10.91 -0.05
CA VAL A 104 1.51 -11.75 0.47
C VAL A 104 2.24 -12.46 -0.66
N ASP A 105 1.50 -12.95 -1.66
CA ASP A 105 2.06 -13.60 -2.84
C ASP A 105 1.66 -12.84 -4.11
N GLN A 106 2.54 -11.93 -4.53
CA GLN A 106 2.31 -11.03 -5.66
C GLN A 106 2.27 -11.75 -7.00
N ARG A 107 2.88 -12.94 -7.12
CA ARG A 107 2.83 -13.77 -8.33
C ARG A 107 1.52 -14.51 -8.44
N ALA A 108 1.02 -15.01 -7.32
CA ALA A 108 -0.22 -15.81 -7.30
C ALA A 108 -1.46 -15.01 -7.72
N ILE A 109 -1.45 -13.67 -7.55
CA ILE A 109 -2.59 -12.79 -7.91
C ILE A 109 -2.57 -12.33 -9.37
N VAL A 110 -1.48 -12.53 -10.12
CA VAL A 110 -1.35 -12.06 -11.52
C VAL A 110 -2.52 -12.49 -12.42
N PRO A 111 -3.07 -13.72 -12.34
CA PRO A 111 -4.25 -14.06 -13.15
C PRO A 111 -5.47 -13.16 -12.90
N GLY A 112 -5.65 -12.65 -11.68
CA GLY A 112 -6.69 -11.66 -11.36
C GLY A 112 -6.40 -10.29 -11.97
N VAL A 113 -5.15 -9.85 -11.90
CA VAL A 113 -4.68 -8.60 -12.52
C VAL A 113 -4.93 -8.60 -14.02
N LEU A 114 -4.58 -9.70 -14.71
CA LEU A 114 -4.80 -9.84 -16.16
C LEU A 114 -6.28 -9.75 -16.53
N ARG A 115 -7.19 -10.31 -15.72
CA ARG A 115 -8.65 -10.17 -15.96
C ARG A 115 -9.14 -8.73 -15.81
N LEU A 116 -8.62 -7.99 -14.82
CA LEU A 116 -8.91 -6.54 -14.68
C LEU A 116 -8.37 -5.76 -15.89
N ASN A 117 -7.16 -6.09 -16.37
CA ASN A 117 -6.58 -5.48 -17.55
C ASN A 117 -7.42 -5.76 -18.81
N ASP A 118 -7.87 -7.00 -19.02
CA ASP A 118 -8.75 -7.38 -20.13
C ASP A 118 -10.11 -6.66 -20.08
N ALA A 119 -10.60 -6.36 -18.88
CA ALA A 119 -11.81 -5.56 -18.66
C ALA A 119 -11.57 -4.04 -18.84
N GLY A 120 -10.32 -3.60 -19.06
CA GLY A 120 -9.98 -2.19 -19.23
C GLY A 120 -10.05 -1.37 -17.92
N ILE A 121 -10.02 -2.02 -16.75
CA ILE A 121 -10.08 -1.35 -15.45
C ILE A 121 -8.67 -0.90 -15.10
N PRO A 122 -8.43 0.41 -14.84
CA PRO A 122 -7.13 0.90 -14.42
C PRO A 122 -6.80 0.44 -13.01
N ILE A 123 -5.50 0.17 -12.77
CA ILE A 123 -5.00 -0.39 -11.52
C ILE A 123 -3.92 0.52 -10.94
N THR A 124 -4.06 0.85 -9.66
CA THR A 124 -2.96 1.38 -8.85
C THR A 124 -2.59 0.37 -7.77
N ALA A 125 -1.30 0.33 -7.42
CA ALA A 125 -0.80 -0.52 -6.33
C ALA A 125 -0.04 0.34 -5.32
N ILE A 126 -0.17 0.01 -4.05
CA ILE A 126 0.56 0.60 -2.92
C ILE A 126 1.07 -0.53 -2.02
N ASP A 127 2.07 -0.27 -1.20
CA ASP A 127 2.78 -1.27 -0.39
C ASP A 127 3.59 -2.23 -1.25
N THR A 128 2.94 -3.15 -1.95
CA THR A 128 3.57 -4.10 -2.87
C THR A 128 2.85 -4.11 -4.22
N SER A 129 3.59 -4.40 -5.29
CA SER A 129 3.05 -4.50 -6.65
C SER A 129 2.88 -5.96 -7.06
N PRO A 130 1.83 -6.31 -7.84
CA PRO A 130 1.83 -7.58 -8.57
C PRO A 130 3.11 -7.78 -9.38
N GLU A 131 3.64 -9.01 -9.40
CA GLU A 131 4.81 -9.38 -10.19
C GLU A 131 4.39 -9.87 -11.59
N GLY A 132 3.68 -9.01 -12.34
CA GLY A 132 3.19 -9.24 -13.71
C GLY A 132 1.88 -8.54 -14.01
N GLY A 133 1.48 -8.55 -15.30
CA GLY A 133 0.34 -7.78 -15.81
C GLY A 133 0.62 -6.28 -15.90
N ARG A 134 -0.42 -5.47 -16.17
CA ARG A 134 -0.31 -4.02 -16.20
C ARG A 134 -0.81 -3.43 -14.88
N VAL A 135 0.02 -2.62 -14.24
CA VAL A 135 -0.31 -1.76 -13.09
C VAL A 135 -0.04 -0.33 -13.52
N ASP A 136 -1.07 0.49 -13.71
CA ASP A 136 -0.91 1.84 -14.27
C ASP A 136 0.07 2.67 -13.41
N TYR A 137 -0.05 2.59 -12.07
CA TYR A 137 0.91 3.18 -11.13
C TYR A 137 1.13 2.28 -9.91
N PHE A 138 2.38 1.98 -9.62
CA PHE A 138 2.81 1.50 -8.31
C PHE A 138 3.40 2.69 -7.54
N ILE A 139 2.96 2.91 -6.29
CA ILE A 139 3.35 4.07 -5.47
C ILE A 139 3.90 3.55 -4.14
N SER A 140 5.22 3.69 -3.94
CA SER A 140 5.89 3.22 -2.71
C SER A 140 7.27 3.87 -2.60
N ALA A 141 7.89 3.80 -1.43
CA ALA A 141 9.33 4.00 -1.33
C ALA A 141 10.06 2.70 -1.74
N ASP A 142 11.23 2.82 -2.34
CA ASP A 142 12.03 1.65 -2.75
C ASP A 142 12.58 0.90 -1.54
N VAL A 143 12.05 -0.29 -1.30
CA VAL A 143 12.36 -1.11 -0.12
C VAL A 143 13.83 -1.45 -0.02
N THR A 144 14.49 -1.77 -1.14
CA THR A 144 15.91 -2.10 -1.18
C THR A 144 16.75 -0.90 -0.72
N THR A 145 16.46 0.27 -1.29
CA THR A 145 17.12 1.53 -0.90
C THR A 145 16.87 1.90 0.56
N GLN A 146 15.62 1.77 1.02
CA GLN A 146 15.26 2.14 2.39
C GLN A 146 15.88 1.18 3.42
N SER A 147 15.91 -0.11 3.11
CA SER A 147 16.59 -1.09 3.98
C SER A 147 18.12 -0.92 4.00
N ALA A 148 18.71 -0.46 2.90
CA ALA A 148 20.12 -0.05 2.89
C ALA A 148 20.35 1.17 3.80
N LYS A 149 19.47 2.19 3.81
CA LYS A 149 19.56 3.31 4.77
C LYS A 149 19.45 2.84 6.22
N ALA A 150 18.51 1.93 6.53
CA ALA A 150 18.41 1.34 7.86
C ALA A 150 19.70 0.60 8.25
N ALA A 151 20.32 -0.11 7.30
CA ALA A 151 21.58 -0.80 7.50
C ALA A 151 22.75 0.18 7.72
N GLU A 152 22.79 1.32 7.03
CA GLU A 152 23.78 2.38 7.28
C GLU A 152 23.65 2.95 8.70
N ALA A 153 22.42 3.23 9.15
CA ALA A 153 22.15 3.65 10.53
C ALA A 153 22.56 2.57 11.54
N PHE A 154 22.31 1.29 11.22
CA PHE A 154 22.76 0.15 12.01
C PHE A 154 24.28 0.12 12.17
N ILE A 155 25.03 0.19 11.07
CA ILE A 155 26.51 0.21 11.08
C ILE A 155 27.05 1.41 11.86
N GLN A 156 26.43 2.59 11.68
CA GLN A 156 26.83 3.77 12.46
C GLN A 156 26.59 3.56 13.95
N GLY A 157 25.45 3.02 14.32
CA GLY A 157 25.14 2.70 15.72
C GLY A 157 26.07 1.66 16.33
N LEU A 158 26.54 0.67 15.58
CA LEU A 158 27.58 -0.25 16.04
C LEU A 158 28.90 0.48 16.30
N ARG A 159 29.32 1.38 15.40
CA ARG A 159 30.53 2.18 15.59
C ARG A 159 30.47 3.06 16.85
N ASP A 160 29.32 3.72 17.05
CA ASP A 160 29.15 4.62 18.21
C ASP A 160 29.27 3.86 19.54
N ARG A 161 28.85 2.60 19.60
CA ARG A 161 28.94 1.73 20.77
C ARG A 161 30.31 1.07 20.95
N HIS A 162 31.08 0.95 19.86
CA HIS A 162 32.37 0.22 19.85
C HIS A 162 33.57 1.12 19.49
N ASN A 163 33.61 2.33 20.04
CA ASN A 163 34.73 3.27 19.91
C ASN A 163 35.12 3.63 18.46
N GLY A 164 34.14 3.66 17.55
CA GLY A 164 34.29 4.01 16.14
C GLY A 164 34.56 2.81 15.22
N GLU A 165 34.63 1.59 15.75
CA GLU A 165 34.86 0.38 14.97
C GLU A 165 33.60 -0.48 14.87
N VAL A 166 33.47 -1.27 13.79
CA VAL A 166 32.44 -2.29 13.67
C VAL A 166 32.96 -3.57 14.33
N PRO A 167 32.30 -4.10 15.37
CA PRO A 167 32.76 -5.29 16.10
C PRO A 167 32.69 -6.55 15.25
N GLU A 168 33.44 -7.58 15.65
CA GLU A 168 33.18 -8.94 15.17
C GLU A 168 31.97 -9.52 15.90
N GLY A 169 31.05 -10.16 15.19
CA GLY A 169 29.88 -10.75 15.83
C GLY A 169 28.78 -11.22 14.91
N VAL A 170 27.68 -11.60 15.54
CA VAL A 170 26.47 -12.08 14.89
C VAL A 170 25.45 -10.95 14.82
N VAL A 171 24.87 -10.77 13.65
CA VAL A 171 23.72 -9.92 13.44
C VAL A 171 22.50 -10.81 13.17
N ILE A 172 21.46 -10.62 13.96
CA ILE A 172 20.17 -11.31 13.74
C ILE A 172 19.33 -10.46 12.78
N GLU A 173 18.84 -11.05 11.70
CA GLU A 173 17.80 -10.47 10.85
C GLU A 173 16.49 -11.21 11.14
N ILE A 174 15.47 -10.47 11.62
CA ILE A 174 14.09 -10.98 11.74
C ILE A 174 13.32 -10.52 10.50
N THR A 175 12.96 -11.51 9.67
CA THR A 175 12.33 -11.30 8.38
C THR A 175 10.80 -11.43 8.46
N GLY A 176 10.11 -10.88 7.48
CA GLY A 176 8.72 -11.23 7.21
C GLY A 176 8.57 -12.53 6.42
N ASP A 177 7.40 -12.77 5.85
CA ASP A 177 7.12 -13.93 5.00
C ASP A 177 8.00 -13.88 3.74
N VAL A 178 8.76 -14.95 3.48
CA VAL A 178 9.70 -15.03 2.35
C VAL A 178 9.02 -15.04 0.97
N ARG A 179 7.71 -15.27 0.90
CA ARG A 179 6.92 -15.17 -0.33
C ARG A 179 6.69 -13.71 -0.73
N ASP A 180 6.69 -12.81 0.25
CA ASP A 180 6.51 -11.38 0.03
C ASP A 180 7.74 -10.78 -0.66
N MET A 181 7.50 -9.99 -1.73
CA MET A 181 8.56 -9.25 -2.42
C MET A 181 9.29 -8.31 -1.47
N PHE A 182 8.56 -7.72 -0.51
CA PHE A 182 9.11 -6.84 0.49
C PHE A 182 10.23 -7.52 1.30
N THR A 183 9.97 -8.72 1.82
CA THR A 183 10.96 -9.49 2.60
C THR A 183 12.25 -9.68 1.81
N ARG A 184 12.14 -10.05 0.53
CA ARG A 184 13.30 -10.27 -0.33
C ARG A 184 14.08 -8.98 -0.58
N ALA A 185 13.37 -7.90 -0.93
CA ALA A 185 13.97 -6.59 -1.18
C ALA A 185 14.60 -5.99 0.09
N ALA A 186 13.97 -6.16 1.26
CA ALA A 186 14.50 -5.69 2.53
C ALA A 186 15.81 -6.41 2.89
N THR A 187 15.86 -7.74 2.77
CA THR A 187 17.09 -8.51 2.97
C THR A 187 18.18 -8.08 1.98
N GLU A 188 17.84 -7.90 0.69
CA GLU A 188 18.81 -7.45 -0.33
C GLU A 188 19.40 -6.08 0.05
N GLY A 189 18.58 -5.12 0.40
CA GLY A 189 19.02 -3.78 0.81
C GLY A 189 19.89 -3.82 2.05
N PHE A 190 19.47 -4.53 3.09
CA PHE A 190 20.25 -4.70 4.32
C PHE A 190 21.61 -5.36 4.05
N MET A 191 21.64 -6.46 3.31
CA MET A 191 22.85 -7.19 2.96
C MET A 191 23.79 -6.41 2.03
N SER A 192 23.27 -5.49 1.21
CA SER A 192 24.10 -4.63 0.36
C SER A 192 25.07 -3.77 1.15
N VAL A 193 24.72 -3.43 2.39
CA VAL A 193 25.54 -2.65 3.32
C VAL A 193 26.31 -3.57 4.29
N VAL A 194 25.59 -4.40 5.05
CA VAL A 194 26.18 -5.25 6.10
C VAL A 194 27.15 -6.29 5.51
N GLY A 195 26.88 -6.79 4.32
CA GLY A 195 27.77 -7.71 3.60
C GLY A 195 29.14 -7.15 3.24
N GLN A 196 29.35 -5.83 3.37
CA GLN A 196 30.66 -5.20 3.19
C GLN A 196 31.58 -5.36 4.43
N TYR A 197 31.03 -5.88 5.54
CA TYR A 197 31.72 -6.08 6.81
C TYR A 197 31.92 -7.57 7.08
N PRO A 198 33.01 -8.20 6.63
CA PRO A 198 33.23 -9.66 6.73
C PRO A 198 33.32 -10.16 8.16
N GLN A 199 33.53 -9.29 9.14
CA GLN A 199 33.51 -9.62 10.58
C GLN A 199 32.09 -9.78 11.13
N LEU A 200 31.05 -9.34 10.41
CA LEU A 200 29.65 -9.53 10.78
C LEU A 200 29.09 -10.78 10.08
N ARG A 201 28.50 -11.65 10.86
CA ARG A 201 27.80 -12.84 10.36
C ARG A 201 26.30 -12.71 10.55
N VAL A 202 25.56 -12.56 9.47
CA VAL A 202 24.09 -12.47 9.52
C VAL A 202 23.46 -13.86 9.66
N VAL A 203 22.49 -13.98 10.57
CA VAL A 203 21.63 -15.15 10.77
C VAL A 203 20.18 -14.69 10.73
N GLN A 204 19.31 -15.49 10.08
CA GLN A 204 17.93 -15.08 9.84
C GLN A 204 16.94 -15.89 10.69
N GLY A 205 15.86 -15.22 11.12
CA GLY A 205 14.69 -15.82 11.74
C GLY A 205 13.42 -15.30 11.05
N ASP A 206 12.55 -16.21 10.65
CA ASP A 206 11.29 -15.90 9.98
C ASP A 206 10.22 -15.50 11.01
N GLY A 207 9.90 -14.22 11.08
CA GLY A 207 8.93 -13.62 12.00
C GLY A 207 7.52 -13.53 11.43
N GLN A 208 7.28 -13.96 10.16
CA GLN A 208 5.95 -14.11 9.55
C GLN A 208 5.03 -12.87 9.71
N TRP A 209 5.60 -11.66 9.74
CA TRP A 209 4.87 -10.42 9.96
C TRP A 209 4.04 -10.40 11.27
N ASN A 210 4.49 -11.07 12.32
CA ASN A 210 3.80 -11.03 13.59
C ASN A 210 4.75 -11.06 14.80
N ASN A 211 4.23 -10.58 15.91
CA ASN A 211 4.99 -10.42 17.16
C ASN A 211 5.38 -11.74 17.81
N ILE A 212 4.50 -12.76 17.76
CA ILE A 212 4.69 -14.05 18.43
C ILE A 212 5.84 -14.83 17.77
N ASP A 213 5.77 -15.02 16.46
CA ASP A 213 6.81 -15.74 15.71
C ASP A 213 8.16 -14.99 15.81
N SER A 214 8.12 -13.65 15.78
CA SER A 214 9.33 -12.83 15.94
C SER A 214 9.99 -13.02 17.30
N HIS A 215 9.20 -13.06 18.39
CA HIS A 215 9.68 -13.36 19.73
C HIS A 215 10.30 -14.76 19.81
N GLU A 216 9.63 -15.78 19.27
CA GLU A 216 10.15 -17.16 19.28
C GLU A 216 11.46 -17.29 18.51
N ARG A 217 11.54 -16.68 17.31
CA ARG A 217 12.75 -16.72 16.48
C ARG A 217 13.91 -15.94 17.10
N ALA A 218 13.64 -14.75 17.64
CA ALA A 218 14.66 -13.98 18.35
C ALA A 218 15.17 -14.72 19.57
N THR A 219 14.28 -15.34 20.38
CA THR A 219 14.66 -16.15 21.54
C THR A 219 15.56 -17.34 21.16
N ASP A 220 15.21 -18.06 20.09
CA ASP A 220 16.00 -19.20 19.61
C ASP A 220 17.39 -18.75 19.14
N LEU A 221 17.47 -17.67 18.36
CA LEU A 221 18.74 -17.15 17.84
C LEU A 221 19.62 -16.54 18.95
N LEU A 222 19.03 -15.80 19.88
CA LEU A 222 19.75 -15.29 21.07
C LEU A 222 20.29 -16.43 21.94
N THR A 223 19.53 -17.52 22.11
CA THR A 223 19.97 -18.70 22.85
C THR A 223 21.15 -19.40 22.16
N ARG A 224 21.14 -19.49 20.83
CA ARG A 224 22.20 -20.17 20.06
C ARG A 224 23.49 -19.36 19.98
N HIS A 225 23.38 -18.05 19.90
CA HIS A 225 24.52 -17.17 19.62
C HIS A 225 25.00 -16.39 20.84
N GLY A 226 24.13 -16.26 21.87
CA GLY A 226 24.53 -15.73 23.18
C GLY A 226 25.14 -14.34 23.13
N ASP A 227 26.35 -14.23 23.64
CA ASP A 227 27.09 -12.97 23.74
C ASP A 227 27.76 -12.56 22.41
N ASP A 228 27.77 -13.43 21.40
CA ASP A 228 28.29 -13.09 20.08
C ASP A 228 27.34 -12.15 19.30
N VAL A 229 26.07 -11.99 19.74
CA VAL A 229 25.11 -11.12 19.08
C VAL A 229 25.41 -9.66 19.37
N VAL A 230 25.71 -8.90 18.32
CA VAL A 230 26.07 -7.48 18.39
C VAL A 230 24.96 -6.54 17.92
N GLY A 231 23.92 -7.07 17.28
CA GLY A 231 22.79 -6.26 16.83
C GLY A 231 21.69 -7.07 16.16
N VAL A 232 20.56 -6.42 15.96
CA VAL A 232 19.36 -7.02 15.34
C VAL A 232 18.79 -6.07 14.29
N TYR A 233 18.55 -6.57 13.10
CA TYR A 233 17.73 -5.91 12.08
C TYR A 233 16.34 -6.55 12.05
N VAL A 234 15.30 -5.73 12.17
CA VAL A 234 13.91 -6.17 12.14
C VAL A 234 13.24 -5.54 10.93
N GLN A 235 12.76 -6.35 10.00
CA GLN A 235 12.21 -5.81 8.75
C GLN A 235 11.01 -4.87 8.97
N THR A 236 10.18 -5.12 9.99
CA THR A 236 9.12 -4.19 10.40
C THR A 236 9.09 -4.04 11.92
N PRO A 237 9.85 -3.09 12.49
CA PRO A 237 9.89 -2.88 13.94
C PRO A 237 8.54 -2.59 14.58
N ASP A 238 7.60 -1.98 13.84
CA ASP A 238 6.26 -1.71 14.33
C ASP A 238 5.51 -3.01 14.74
N ILE A 239 5.54 -4.03 13.89
CA ILE A 239 4.78 -5.27 14.11
C ILE A 239 5.61 -6.31 14.87
N MET A 240 6.88 -6.46 14.51
CA MET A 240 7.76 -7.52 14.98
C MET A 240 8.70 -7.09 16.11
N GLY A 241 8.95 -5.78 16.22
CA GLY A 241 9.90 -5.20 17.15
C GLY A 241 9.60 -5.48 18.62
N PRO A 242 8.34 -5.33 19.10
CA PRO A 242 8.00 -5.63 20.48
C PRO A 242 8.41 -7.04 20.91
N GLY A 243 8.13 -8.07 20.08
CA GLY A 243 8.52 -9.45 20.36
C GLY A 243 10.04 -9.65 20.41
N VAL A 244 10.78 -8.99 19.52
CA VAL A 244 12.24 -9.02 19.53
C VAL A 244 12.79 -8.38 20.80
N VAL A 245 12.25 -7.23 21.20
CA VAL A 245 12.65 -6.55 22.45
C VAL A 245 12.35 -7.41 23.67
N GLU A 246 11.18 -8.04 23.75
CA GLU A 246 10.83 -8.97 24.83
C GLU A 246 11.77 -10.18 24.88
N ALA A 247 12.17 -10.73 23.72
CA ALA A 247 13.13 -11.82 23.67
C ALA A 247 14.52 -11.41 24.21
N ILE A 248 15.00 -10.20 23.90
CA ILE A 248 16.24 -9.64 24.41
C ILE A 248 16.17 -9.47 25.94
N ILE A 249 15.08 -8.89 26.45
CA ILE A 249 14.85 -8.74 27.91
C ILE A 249 14.76 -10.10 28.57
N GLY A 250 14.05 -11.07 27.97
CA GLY A 250 13.95 -12.45 28.47
C GLY A 250 15.28 -13.18 28.53
N ALA A 251 16.24 -12.82 27.66
CA ALA A 251 17.62 -13.31 27.70
C ALA A 251 18.48 -12.60 28.78
N GLY A 252 17.88 -11.70 29.58
CA GLY A 252 18.59 -10.93 30.61
C GLY A 252 19.48 -9.83 30.08
N LYS A 253 19.23 -9.34 28.89
CA LYS A 253 20.01 -8.29 28.19
C LYS A 253 19.18 -7.00 28.07
N ASP A 254 19.86 -5.87 27.92
CA ASP A 254 19.21 -4.57 27.69
C ASP A 254 19.05 -4.33 26.17
N PRO A 255 17.85 -4.09 25.64
CA PRO A 255 17.66 -3.74 24.23
C PRO A 255 18.51 -2.53 23.77
N ALA A 256 18.77 -1.56 24.65
CA ALA A 256 19.61 -0.40 24.36
C ALA A 256 21.07 -0.75 24.04
N ASP A 257 21.56 -1.91 24.50
CA ASP A 257 22.91 -2.40 24.19
C ASP A 257 23.01 -3.01 22.80
N PHE A 258 21.87 -3.33 22.16
CA PHE A 258 21.83 -3.85 20.81
C PHE A 258 21.65 -2.73 19.79
N GLY A 259 22.23 -2.90 18.63
CA GLY A 259 21.96 -2.02 17.50
C GLY A 259 20.68 -2.44 16.77
N ILE A 260 19.49 -2.19 17.34
CA ILE A 260 18.24 -2.55 16.66
C ILE A 260 17.87 -1.46 15.65
N THR A 261 17.63 -1.85 14.40
CA THR A 261 17.12 -0.97 13.33
C THR A 261 16.11 -1.71 12.46
N GLY A 262 15.44 -0.99 11.60
CA GLY A 262 14.56 -1.61 10.61
C GLY A 262 13.88 -0.61 9.69
N THR A 263 12.93 -1.11 8.92
CA THR A 263 12.04 -0.33 8.06
C THR A 263 10.60 -0.47 8.56
N TRP A 264 9.73 0.45 8.19
CA TRP A 264 8.37 0.58 8.72
C TRP A 264 8.30 0.95 10.20
N MET A 265 8.17 2.24 10.38
CA MET A 265 7.77 2.82 11.65
C MET A 265 6.25 2.90 11.72
N GLY A 266 5.67 2.51 12.82
CA GLY A 266 4.28 2.70 13.19
C GLY A 266 4.23 3.19 14.63
N PRO A 267 3.07 3.24 15.29
CA PRO A 267 2.95 3.68 16.68
C PRO A 267 3.86 2.93 17.65
N GLU A 268 3.96 1.60 17.54
CA GLU A 268 4.87 0.79 18.35
C GLU A 268 6.33 1.11 18.04
N GLY A 269 6.65 1.40 16.78
CA GLY A 269 7.99 1.83 16.38
C GLY A 269 8.37 3.17 17.01
N VAL A 270 7.43 4.11 17.10
CA VAL A 270 7.60 5.39 17.84
C VAL A 270 7.94 5.10 19.31
N GLU A 271 7.15 4.27 20.00
CA GLU A 271 7.42 3.88 21.39
C GLU A 271 8.80 3.21 21.57
N LEU A 272 9.22 2.35 20.64
CA LEU A 272 10.51 1.70 20.70
C LEU A 272 11.68 2.71 20.61
N ILE A 273 11.52 3.75 19.76
CA ILE A 273 12.50 4.85 19.68
C ILE A 273 12.53 5.67 20.97
N GLU A 274 11.37 6.08 21.49
CA GLU A 274 11.25 6.88 22.72
C GLU A 274 11.84 6.17 23.94
N ARG A 275 11.72 4.84 23.99
CA ARG A 275 12.31 4.00 25.04
C ARG A 275 13.82 3.71 24.83
N ASN A 276 14.40 4.23 23.75
CA ASN A 276 15.79 3.94 23.35
C ASN A 276 16.06 2.43 23.14
N HIS A 277 15.05 1.68 22.69
CA HIS A 277 15.19 0.26 22.38
C HIS A 277 15.69 0.04 20.95
N VAL A 278 15.54 1.03 20.07
CA VAL A 278 15.99 0.98 18.67
C VAL A 278 16.82 2.21 18.32
N LEU A 279 17.76 2.06 17.41
CA LEU A 279 18.64 3.14 16.93
C LEU A 279 17.96 4.06 15.93
N GLY A 280 17.14 3.46 15.08
CA GLY A 280 16.45 4.16 14.03
C GLY A 280 15.58 3.23 13.20
N ILE A 281 14.49 3.79 12.69
CA ILE A 281 13.55 3.10 11.83
C ILE A 281 13.28 3.98 10.61
N VAL A 282 13.26 3.39 9.43
CA VAL A 282 12.80 4.11 8.23
C VAL A 282 11.29 4.28 8.31
N ALA A 283 10.82 5.51 8.30
CA ALA A 283 9.38 5.85 8.31
C ALA A 283 8.81 5.75 6.88
N MET A 284 8.40 4.54 6.50
CA MET A 284 7.78 4.29 5.19
C MET A 284 6.45 5.03 5.07
N PRO A 285 6.19 5.74 3.95
CA PRO A 285 4.98 6.52 3.80
C PRO A 285 3.76 5.62 3.64
N ALA A 286 2.76 5.73 4.52
CA ALA A 286 1.48 5.03 4.41
C ALA A 286 0.37 5.91 3.85
N TYR A 287 0.29 7.14 4.33
CA TYR A 287 -0.82 8.04 4.04
C TYR A 287 -0.82 8.54 2.58
N VAL A 288 0.32 9.07 2.12
CA VAL A 288 0.46 9.71 0.80
C VAL A 288 0.27 8.73 -0.37
N PRO A 289 0.85 7.51 -0.37
CA PRO A 289 0.63 6.58 -1.47
C PRO A 289 -0.85 6.25 -1.68
N ALA A 290 -1.62 6.11 -0.61
CA ALA A 290 -3.05 5.79 -0.70
C ALA A 290 -3.87 6.95 -1.27
N GLN A 291 -3.57 8.19 -0.88
CA GLN A 291 -4.19 9.37 -1.50
C GLN A 291 -3.83 9.51 -2.97
N MET A 292 -2.55 9.32 -3.34
CA MET A 292 -2.11 9.35 -4.73
C MET A 292 -2.77 8.26 -5.56
N ALA A 293 -2.96 7.06 -5.03
CA ALA A 293 -3.60 5.95 -5.73
C ALA A 293 -5.04 6.29 -6.14
N VAL A 294 -5.82 6.89 -5.25
CA VAL A 294 -7.20 7.34 -5.54
C VAL A 294 -7.20 8.49 -6.53
N ASP A 295 -6.35 9.51 -6.34
CA ASP A 295 -6.26 10.68 -7.22
C ASP A 295 -5.87 10.29 -8.66
N LEU A 296 -4.90 9.40 -8.81
CA LEU A 296 -4.46 8.91 -10.13
C LEU A 296 -5.57 8.15 -10.86
N LEU A 297 -6.27 7.24 -10.17
CA LEU A 297 -7.42 6.55 -10.77
C LEU A 297 -8.52 7.53 -11.18
N TYR A 298 -8.79 8.55 -10.34
CA TYR A 298 -9.75 9.60 -10.69
C TYR A 298 -9.34 10.34 -11.96
N ARG A 299 -8.11 10.81 -12.04
CA ARG A 299 -7.57 11.53 -13.21
C ARG A 299 -7.58 10.69 -14.48
N ILE A 300 -7.20 9.40 -14.38
CA ILE A 300 -7.26 8.46 -15.51
C ILE A 300 -8.70 8.38 -16.04
N ASN A 301 -9.68 8.20 -15.16
CA ASN A 301 -11.10 8.10 -15.55
C ASN A 301 -11.66 9.40 -16.13
N LYS A 302 -11.13 10.56 -15.71
CA LYS A 302 -11.53 11.87 -16.24
C LYS A 302 -10.76 12.29 -17.49
N GLY A 303 -9.74 11.53 -17.89
CA GLY A 303 -8.82 11.93 -18.96
C GLY A 303 -8.01 13.17 -18.62
N GLU A 304 -7.74 13.40 -17.33
CA GLU A 304 -6.91 14.48 -16.84
C GLU A 304 -5.42 14.12 -16.92
N PRO A 305 -4.53 15.13 -16.93
CA PRO A 305 -3.08 14.87 -16.95
C PRO A 305 -2.62 14.04 -15.74
N VAL A 306 -1.83 13.02 -15.99
CA VAL A 306 -1.19 12.16 -14.97
C VAL A 306 0.34 12.18 -15.15
N PRO A 307 1.12 11.89 -14.09
CA PRO A 307 2.57 11.83 -14.16
C PRO A 307 3.06 10.90 -15.27
N GLN A 308 4.14 11.30 -15.95
CA GLN A 308 4.74 10.55 -17.04
C GLN A 308 6.13 10.05 -16.66
N LEU A 309 6.63 9.03 -17.38
CA LEU A 309 7.99 8.52 -17.19
C LEU A 309 9.01 9.66 -17.26
N GLY A 310 9.85 9.75 -16.23
CA GLY A 310 10.89 10.77 -16.11
C GLY A 310 10.45 12.04 -15.35
N ASP A 311 9.18 12.17 -15.02
CA ASP A 311 8.72 13.29 -14.18
C ASP A 311 9.31 13.18 -12.77
N VAL A 312 9.46 14.34 -12.14
CA VAL A 312 9.79 14.47 -10.72
C VAL A 312 8.64 15.18 -10.05
N LEU A 313 8.03 14.51 -9.08
CA LEU A 313 6.98 15.09 -8.26
C LEU A 313 7.63 15.71 -7.03
N ASP A 314 7.38 16.99 -6.81
CA ASP A 314 7.94 17.73 -5.69
C ASP A 314 6.83 18.40 -4.89
N ASP A 315 7.01 18.39 -3.58
CA ASP A 315 6.13 19.08 -2.62
C ASP A 315 7.02 19.61 -1.51
N GLU A 316 7.22 20.93 -1.50
CA GLU A 316 8.19 21.57 -0.64
C GLU A 316 7.96 21.24 0.84
N GLY A 317 8.94 20.57 1.44
CA GLY A 317 8.92 20.16 2.85
C GLY A 317 8.21 18.84 3.13
N ALA A 318 7.62 18.17 2.15
CA ALA A 318 7.08 16.82 2.35
C ALA A 318 8.18 15.79 2.50
N LEU A 319 7.99 14.82 3.43
CA LEU A 319 8.99 13.77 3.70
C LEU A 319 9.12 12.75 2.56
N TRP A 320 8.10 12.65 1.73
CA TRP A 320 8.06 11.73 0.60
C TRP A 320 8.69 12.31 -0.69
N ALA A 321 8.94 13.62 -0.73
CA ALA A 321 9.45 14.33 -1.91
C ALA A 321 10.99 14.53 -1.84
N PRO A 322 11.65 14.70 -3.01
CA PRO A 322 11.09 14.55 -4.35
C PRO A 322 10.86 13.08 -4.72
N ALA A 323 9.76 12.79 -5.43
CA ALA A 323 9.48 11.44 -5.94
C ALA A 323 9.77 11.36 -7.44
N ARG A 324 10.30 10.24 -7.89
CA ARG A 324 10.65 10.01 -9.30
C ARG A 324 9.61 9.09 -9.95
N VAL A 325 9.26 9.38 -11.20
CA VAL A 325 8.39 8.51 -12.00
C VAL A 325 9.27 7.65 -12.91
N LEU A 326 9.28 6.35 -12.63
CA LEU A 326 10.13 5.36 -13.27
C LEU A 326 9.28 4.29 -13.98
N GLU A 327 9.89 3.44 -14.80
CA GLU A 327 9.24 2.20 -15.24
C GLU A 327 9.03 1.28 -14.03
N SER A 328 7.91 0.55 -14.01
CA SER A 328 7.65 -0.43 -12.96
C SER A 328 8.69 -1.56 -13.02
N PRO A 329 9.41 -1.88 -11.94
CA PRO A 329 10.33 -3.01 -11.93
C PRO A 329 9.64 -4.36 -11.66
N TRP A 330 8.33 -4.37 -11.41
CA TRP A 330 7.58 -5.54 -10.93
C TRP A 330 6.48 -5.99 -11.89
N ALA A 331 5.63 -5.07 -12.34
CA ALA A 331 4.61 -5.34 -13.34
C ALA A 331 5.23 -5.40 -14.75
N ASP A 332 4.57 -6.10 -15.69
CA ASP A 332 5.03 -6.16 -17.09
C ASP A 332 4.91 -4.80 -17.79
N GLU A 333 3.93 -3.99 -17.37
CA GLU A 333 3.68 -2.64 -17.88
C GLU A 333 3.21 -1.71 -16.76
N GLY A 334 3.62 -0.44 -16.81
CA GLY A 334 3.17 0.63 -15.92
C GLY A 334 4.30 1.46 -15.34
N LEU A 335 3.95 2.37 -14.47
CA LEU A 335 4.88 3.32 -13.87
C LEU A 335 5.04 3.10 -12.38
N TYR A 336 6.21 3.43 -11.87
CA TYR A 336 6.54 3.42 -10.46
C TYR A 336 6.80 4.84 -9.99
N ILE A 337 6.02 5.31 -9.02
CA ILE A 337 6.28 6.57 -8.30
C ILE A 337 7.09 6.23 -7.06
N GLU A 338 8.39 6.48 -7.15
CA GLU A 338 9.35 6.18 -6.10
C GLU A 338 9.41 7.32 -5.10
N LEU A 339 8.80 7.12 -3.94
CA LEU A 339 8.75 8.07 -2.83
C LEU A 339 10.04 8.03 -2.00
N GLN A 340 10.29 9.11 -1.23
CA GLN A 340 11.32 9.13 -0.20
C GLN A 340 10.75 8.65 1.14
N ALA A 341 11.65 8.20 2.04
CA ALA A 341 11.34 7.87 3.42
C ALA A 341 12.54 8.24 4.32
N PRO A 342 12.33 9.00 5.42
CA PRO A 342 13.41 9.36 6.32
C PRO A 342 13.73 8.25 7.32
N VAL A 343 14.93 8.26 7.87
CA VAL A 343 15.32 7.47 9.05
C VAL A 343 15.03 8.28 10.31
N VAL A 344 14.17 7.78 11.17
CA VAL A 344 13.78 8.40 12.44
C VAL A 344 14.53 7.72 13.59
N PRO A 345 15.16 8.43 14.53
CA PRO A 345 15.25 9.88 14.68
C PRO A 345 16.48 10.52 14.01
N VAL A 346 17.15 9.81 13.08
CA VAL A 346 18.44 10.24 12.51
C VAL A 346 18.28 11.45 11.58
N GLU A 347 17.31 11.40 10.66
CA GLU A 347 17.08 12.47 9.67
C GLU A 347 15.97 13.44 10.10
N VAL A 348 14.97 12.95 10.82
CA VAL A 348 13.87 13.75 11.38
C VAL A 348 13.57 13.31 12.81
N PRO A 349 13.12 14.22 13.70
CA PRO A 349 12.74 13.83 15.06
C PRO A 349 11.50 12.95 15.08
N VAL A 350 11.35 12.12 16.12
CA VAL A 350 10.24 11.16 16.27
C VAL A 350 8.87 11.85 16.39
N ASP A 351 8.83 13.07 16.89
CA ASP A 351 7.63 13.90 17.06
C ASP A 351 7.35 14.83 15.86
N ASP A 352 8.01 14.61 14.71
CA ASP A 352 7.77 15.42 13.52
C ASP A 352 6.31 15.26 13.06
N PRO A 353 5.53 16.37 12.96
CA PRO A 353 4.10 16.30 12.61
C PRO A 353 3.84 15.88 11.15
N ARG A 354 4.86 15.77 10.31
CA ARG A 354 4.74 15.29 8.93
C ARG A 354 4.74 13.76 8.84
N LEU A 355 5.19 13.08 9.89
CA LEU A 355 5.10 11.62 10.01
C LEU A 355 3.63 11.21 10.12
N TRP A 356 3.22 10.21 9.37
CA TRP A 356 1.83 9.75 9.37
C TRP A 356 1.41 9.18 10.73
N GLU A 357 2.33 8.59 11.46
CA GLU A 357 2.16 8.07 12.81
C GLU A 357 1.68 9.17 13.77
N ASN A 358 2.28 10.34 13.69
CA ASN A 358 1.90 11.49 14.51
C ASN A 358 0.62 12.16 14.01
N ARG A 359 0.40 12.18 12.69
CA ARG A 359 -0.80 12.75 12.08
C ARG A 359 -2.07 11.96 12.41
N LEU A 360 -1.96 10.63 12.50
CA LEU A 360 -3.08 9.72 12.69
C LEU A 360 -3.20 9.18 14.12
N GLN A 361 -2.52 9.77 15.11
CA GLN A 361 -2.58 9.36 16.53
C GLN A 361 -3.99 9.19 17.09
N HIS A 362 -4.97 9.88 16.53
CA HIS A 362 -6.37 9.80 16.96
C HIS A 362 -7.09 8.50 16.52
N LEU A 363 -6.47 7.65 15.69
CA LEU A 363 -7.04 6.40 15.19
C LEU A 363 -6.67 5.19 16.07
N TRP A 364 -5.66 5.31 16.95
CA TRP A 364 -5.19 4.24 17.86
C TRP A 364 -4.96 4.72 19.30
#